data_969f4fc880d2d5a85164331f898b003b
#
_entry.id   969f4fc880d2d5a85164331f898b003b
#
_cell.length_a   1.000
_cell.length_b   1.000
_cell.length_c   1.000
_cell.angle_alpha   90.00
_cell.angle_beta   90.00
_cell.angle_gamma   90.00
#
_symmetry.space_group_name_H-M   'P 1'
#
loop_
_entity.id
_entity.type
_entity.pdbx_description
1 polymer ?
#
loop_
_entity_poly.entity_id
_entity_poly.type
_entity_poly.pdbx_seq_one_letter_code
_entity_poly.pdbx_strand_id
1 'polypeptide(L)'
;MIKEFVNANFDDVAFFDLEKDSRLYLVFENDLDPRRILNELGSLRGKPIVPGQTVLVLDEIQKSRRAITSLKYFNQDMPDLAIIVAGSLLGVALSEDDSFPVGKVT
;
A
#
# COMPACT_ATOMS: atom_id res chain seq x y z
N MET A 1 7.90 -0.95 -15.66
CA MET A 1 6.69 -0.69 -14.87
C MET A 1 6.71 -1.47 -13.58
N ILE A 2 6.10 -0.92 -12.54
CA ILE A 2 6.10 -1.55 -11.23
C ILE A 2 5.50 -2.94 -11.26
N LYS A 3 4.37 -3.12 -11.94
CA LYS A 3 3.71 -4.41 -12.00
C LYS A 3 4.61 -5.50 -12.58
N GLU A 4 5.35 -5.17 -13.62
CA GLU A 4 6.23 -6.15 -14.25
C GLU A 4 7.37 -6.53 -13.30
N PHE A 5 7.91 -5.53 -12.61
CA PHE A 5 9.00 -5.78 -11.67
C PHE A 5 8.55 -6.70 -10.53
N VAL A 6 7.41 -6.37 -9.91
CA VAL A 6 6.96 -7.17 -8.77
C VAL A 6 6.54 -8.57 -9.17
N ASN A 7 5.95 -8.73 -10.36
CA ASN A 7 5.58 -10.05 -10.83
C ASN A 7 6.78 -10.97 -11.00
N ALA A 8 7.94 -10.39 -11.30
CA ALA A 8 9.15 -11.18 -11.45
C ALA A 8 9.74 -11.62 -10.11
N ASN A 9 9.37 -10.95 -9.02
CA ASN A 9 10.01 -11.15 -7.71
C ASN A 9 9.09 -11.72 -6.64
N PHE A 10 7.78 -11.76 -6.88
CA PHE A 10 6.81 -12.21 -5.89
C PHE A 10 5.83 -13.17 -6.52
N ASP A 11 5.33 -14.09 -5.71
CA ASP A 11 4.36 -15.08 -6.17
C ASP A 11 3.01 -14.45 -6.42
N ASP A 12 2.68 -13.35 -5.74
CA ASP A 12 1.36 -12.76 -5.79
C ASP A 12 1.49 -11.25 -5.65
N VAL A 13 0.65 -10.52 -6.40
CA VAL A 13 0.65 -9.06 -6.38
C VAL A 13 -0.76 -8.58 -6.08
N ALA A 14 -0.91 -7.81 -5.01
CA ALA A 14 -2.17 -7.15 -4.67
C ALA A 14 -2.05 -5.69 -5.07
N PHE A 15 -2.65 -5.35 -6.21
CA PHE A 15 -2.53 -4.01 -6.78
C PHE A 15 -3.80 -3.22 -6.53
N PHE A 16 -3.64 -2.01 -5.98
CA PHE A 16 -4.77 -1.11 -5.72
C PHE A 16 -4.43 0.28 -6.21
N ASP A 17 -5.37 0.87 -6.95
CA ASP A 17 -5.24 2.23 -7.47
C ASP A 17 -6.15 3.13 -6.64
N LEU A 18 -5.54 3.97 -5.80
CA LEU A 18 -6.30 4.79 -4.86
C LEU A 18 -7.02 5.95 -5.54
N GLU A 19 -6.70 6.22 -6.78
CA GLU A 19 -7.41 7.25 -7.53
C GLU A 19 -8.70 6.71 -8.14
N LYS A 20 -8.65 5.48 -8.67
CA LYS A 20 -9.76 4.93 -9.42
C LYS A 20 -10.81 4.23 -8.57
N ASP A 21 -10.40 3.65 -7.46
CA ASP A 21 -11.31 2.83 -6.66
C ASP A 21 -11.71 3.55 -5.39
N SER A 22 -12.90 4.14 -5.41
CA SER A 22 -13.39 4.92 -4.28
C SER A 22 -13.65 4.07 -3.04
N ARG A 23 -13.80 2.74 -3.20
CA ARG A 23 -13.97 1.86 -2.04
C ARG A 23 -12.75 1.87 -1.15
N LEU A 24 -11.58 2.10 -1.73
CA LEU A 24 -10.34 2.12 -0.96
C LEU A 24 -10.28 3.27 0.02
N TYR A 25 -10.92 4.37 -0.31
CA TYR A 25 -10.97 5.50 0.60
C TYR A 25 -11.57 5.08 1.94
N LEU A 26 -12.68 4.34 1.88
CA LEU A 26 -13.37 3.91 3.10
C LEU A 26 -12.55 2.92 3.91
N VAL A 27 -11.75 2.11 3.25
CA VAL A 27 -10.90 1.14 3.94
C VAL A 27 -9.97 1.84 4.92
N PHE A 28 -9.43 2.99 4.53
CA PHE A 28 -8.48 3.71 5.36
C PHE A 28 -9.14 4.76 6.28
N GLU A 29 -10.43 4.98 6.13
CA GLU A 29 -11.13 6.01 6.92
C GLU A 29 -11.54 5.55 8.31
N ASN A 30 -11.86 4.27 8.47
CA ASN A 30 -12.35 3.75 9.74
C ASN A 30 -11.29 3.84 10.83
N ASP A 31 -10.22 3.11 10.64
CA ASP A 31 -9.06 3.15 11.53
C ASP A 31 -7.84 2.74 10.71
N LEU A 32 -6.69 2.71 11.35
CA LEU A 32 -5.45 2.38 10.67
C LEU A 32 -4.85 1.08 11.18
N ASP A 33 -5.71 0.16 11.64
CA ASP A 33 -5.29 -1.17 12.05
C ASP A 33 -4.85 -1.97 10.83
N PRO A 34 -3.56 -2.35 10.74
CA PRO A 34 -3.05 -3.02 9.55
C PRO A 34 -3.77 -4.33 9.24
N ARG A 35 -4.12 -5.09 10.27
CA ARG A 35 -4.78 -6.39 10.04
C ARG A 35 -6.16 -6.21 9.44
N ARG A 36 -6.92 -5.26 9.97
CA ARG A 36 -8.25 -4.99 9.43
C ARG A 36 -8.15 -4.49 8.00
N ILE A 37 -7.23 -3.55 7.76
CA ILE A 37 -7.04 -3.00 6.41
C ILE A 37 -6.67 -4.12 5.44
N LEU A 38 -5.75 -4.98 5.83
CA LEU A 38 -5.31 -6.05 4.96
C LEU A 38 -6.45 -7.01 4.64
N ASN A 39 -7.28 -7.32 5.63
CA ASN A 39 -8.44 -8.18 5.43
C ASN A 39 -9.42 -7.58 4.44
N GLU A 40 -9.69 -6.28 4.58
CA GLU A 40 -10.63 -5.62 3.67
C GLU A 40 -10.08 -5.53 2.26
N LEU A 41 -8.80 -5.23 2.12
CA LEU A 41 -8.19 -5.20 0.79
C LEU A 41 -8.23 -6.58 0.15
N GLY A 42 -8.00 -7.62 0.92
CA GLY A 42 -8.11 -8.98 0.41
C GLY A 42 -9.52 -9.30 -0.05
N SER A 43 -10.51 -8.86 0.73
CA SER A 43 -11.91 -9.07 0.34
C SER A 43 -12.26 -8.35 -0.96
N LEU A 44 -11.75 -7.14 -1.13
CA LEU A 44 -12.04 -6.37 -2.33
C LEU A 44 -11.49 -7.02 -3.59
N ARG A 45 -10.36 -7.67 -3.50
CA ARG A 45 -9.78 -8.35 -4.67
C ARG A 45 -10.16 -9.82 -4.76
N GLY A 46 -10.83 -10.34 -3.72
CA GLY A 46 -11.28 -11.73 -3.72
C GLY A 46 -10.20 -12.76 -3.43
N LYS A 47 -9.08 -12.33 -2.84
CA LYS A 47 -7.97 -13.22 -2.54
C LYS A 47 -7.19 -12.68 -1.36
N PRO A 48 -6.86 -13.49 -0.35
CA PRO A 48 -6.15 -13.00 0.82
C PRO A 48 -4.77 -12.45 0.47
N ILE A 49 -4.34 -11.47 1.25
CA ILE A 49 -3.00 -10.90 1.12
C ILE A 49 -2.16 -11.54 2.21
N VAL A 50 -1.13 -12.27 1.79
CA VAL A 50 -0.32 -13.08 2.72
C VAL A 50 1.07 -12.47 2.83
N PRO A 51 1.44 -11.95 4.01
CA PRO A 51 2.80 -11.41 4.21
C PRO A 51 3.86 -12.46 3.86
N GLY A 52 4.87 -12.02 3.16
CA GLY A 52 5.93 -12.92 2.73
C GLY A 52 5.70 -13.55 1.36
N GLN A 53 4.46 -13.60 0.89
CA GLN A 53 4.13 -14.16 -0.40
C GLN A 53 3.52 -13.14 -1.35
N THR A 54 2.76 -12.20 -0.80
CA THR A 54 2.06 -11.19 -1.57
C THR A 54 2.76 -9.86 -1.38
N VAL A 55 2.96 -9.13 -2.49
CA VAL A 55 3.40 -7.75 -2.39
C VAL A 55 2.18 -6.86 -2.55
N LEU A 56 2.04 -5.89 -1.65
CA LEU A 56 0.95 -4.94 -1.69
C LEU A 56 1.43 -3.70 -2.45
N VAL A 57 0.73 -3.36 -3.53
CA VAL A 57 1.07 -2.19 -4.33
C VAL A 57 -0.06 -1.18 -4.21
N LEU A 58 0.28 0.02 -3.73
CA LEU A 58 -0.68 1.10 -3.57
C LEU A 58 -0.29 2.22 -4.54
N ASP A 59 -1.01 2.28 -5.67
CA ASP A 59 -0.75 3.26 -6.71
C ASP A 59 -1.54 4.53 -6.42
N GLU A 60 -0.96 5.68 -6.78
CA GLU A 60 -1.54 7.00 -6.54
C GLU A 60 -1.86 7.20 -5.07
N ILE A 61 -0.93 6.82 -4.20
CA ILE A 61 -1.15 6.81 -2.76
C ILE A 61 -1.39 8.22 -2.21
N GLN A 62 -0.90 9.25 -2.89
CA GLN A 62 -1.11 10.62 -2.43
C GLN A 62 -2.58 11.03 -2.44
N LYS A 63 -3.43 10.26 -3.11
CA LYS A 63 -4.87 10.54 -3.10
C LYS A 63 -5.51 10.23 -1.76
N SER A 64 -4.85 9.49 -0.89
CA SER A 64 -5.36 9.19 0.44
C SER A 64 -4.29 9.45 1.49
N ARG A 65 -4.46 10.51 2.25
CA ARG A 65 -3.52 10.83 3.32
C ARG A 65 -3.50 9.75 4.38
N ARG A 66 -4.65 9.16 4.65
CA ARG A 66 -4.72 8.10 5.65
C ARG A 66 -4.00 6.84 5.17
N ALA A 67 -4.04 6.56 3.87
CA ALA A 67 -3.27 5.44 3.33
C ALA A 67 -1.78 5.68 3.55
N ILE A 68 -1.32 6.89 3.32
CA ILE A 68 0.09 7.23 3.58
C ILE A 68 0.41 7.02 5.05
N THR A 69 -0.44 7.50 5.93
CA THR A 69 -0.22 7.36 7.38
C THR A 69 -0.21 5.89 7.79
N SER A 70 -1.03 5.06 7.13
CA SER A 70 -1.12 3.65 7.50
C SER A 70 0.20 2.91 7.28
N LEU A 71 1.06 3.41 6.39
CA LEU A 71 2.34 2.75 6.12
C LEU A 71 3.18 2.61 7.38
N LYS A 72 3.11 3.59 8.26
CA LYS A 72 3.82 3.55 9.52
C LYS A 72 3.38 2.37 10.36
N TYR A 73 2.08 2.15 10.43
CA TYR A 73 1.53 1.06 11.23
C TYR A 73 1.80 -0.30 10.61
N PHE A 74 1.76 -0.39 9.28
CA PHE A 74 2.15 -1.63 8.61
C PHE A 74 3.59 -1.98 8.92
N ASN A 75 4.46 -0.99 8.89
CA ASN A 75 5.86 -1.22 9.17
C ASN A 75 6.09 -1.69 10.61
N GLN A 76 5.30 -1.20 11.55
CA GLN A 76 5.42 -1.56 12.96
C GLN A 76 4.83 -2.95 13.24
N ASP A 77 3.65 -3.20 12.70
CA ASP A 77 2.87 -4.39 13.08
C ASP A 77 3.05 -5.56 12.13
N MET A 78 3.39 -5.29 10.88
CA MET A 78 3.53 -6.32 9.85
C MET A 78 4.80 -6.10 9.04
N PRO A 79 5.96 -6.20 9.67
CA PRO A 79 7.23 -5.92 8.97
C PRO A 79 7.53 -6.92 7.85
N ASP A 80 6.88 -8.08 7.86
CA ASP A 80 7.07 -9.08 6.82
C ASP A 80 6.29 -8.80 5.55
N LEU A 81 5.38 -7.83 5.60
CA LEU A 81 4.58 -7.48 4.43
C LEU A 81 5.37 -6.54 3.53
N ALA A 82 5.57 -6.94 2.29
CA ALA A 82 6.23 -6.09 1.31
C ALA A 82 5.20 -5.12 0.73
N ILE A 83 5.50 -3.83 0.79
CA ILE A 83 4.62 -2.79 0.29
C ILE A 83 5.40 -1.90 -0.65
N ILE A 84 4.82 -1.67 -1.83
CA ILE A 84 5.36 -0.72 -2.80
C ILE A 84 4.32 0.36 -3.02
N VAL A 85 4.75 1.61 -2.95
CA VAL A 85 3.85 2.73 -3.17
C VAL A 85 4.33 3.53 -4.38
N ALA A 86 3.36 4.13 -5.08
CA ALA A 86 3.66 4.91 -6.27
C ALA A 86 2.65 6.03 -6.41
N GLY A 87 2.99 7.03 -7.20
CA GLY A 87 2.08 8.14 -7.45
C GLY A 87 2.82 9.27 -8.15
N SER A 88 2.09 10.02 -8.96
CA SER A 88 2.69 11.09 -9.75
C SER A 88 3.21 12.23 -8.88
N LEU A 89 2.63 12.42 -7.69
CA LEU A 89 3.06 13.47 -6.77
C LEU A 89 3.78 12.92 -5.54
N LEU A 90 4.19 11.65 -5.61
CA LEU A 90 4.75 10.98 -4.45
C LEU A 90 6.00 11.68 -3.91
N GLY A 91 6.89 12.09 -4.79
CA GLY A 91 8.11 12.76 -4.37
C GLY A 91 7.84 14.03 -3.57
N VAL A 92 6.85 14.78 -3.99
CA VAL A 92 6.49 16.02 -3.29
C VAL A 92 5.88 15.69 -1.93
N ALA A 93 4.96 14.74 -1.90
CA ALA A 93 4.27 14.39 -0.66
C ALA A 93 5.25 13.86 0.40
N LEU A 94 6.16 13.00 -0.01
CA LEU A 94 7.07 12.38 0.93
C LEU A 94 8.20 13.29 1.37
N SER A 95 8.56 14.27 0.54
CA SER A 95 9.61 15.20 0.93
C SER A 95 9.19 16.10 2.09
N GLU A 96 7.89 16.21 2.32
CA GLU A 96 7.37 16.98 3.45
C GLU A 96 7.27 16.16 4.73
N ASP A 97 7.42 14.85 4.62
CA ASP A 97 7.29 13.96 5.76
C ASP A 97 8.52 13.08 5.88
N ASP A 98 9.45 13.50 6.73
CA ASP A 98 10.71 12.82 6.90
C ASP A 98 10.59 11.42 7.47
N SER A 99 9.44 11.08 8.03
CA SER A 99 9.27 9.79 8.65
C SER A 99 9.11 8.65 7.64
N PHE A 100 8.90 8.96 6.38
CA PHE A 100 8.69 7.94 5.37
C PHE A 100 10.00 7.37 4.85
N PRO A 101 10.02 6.07 4.58
CA PRO A 101 11.20 5.43 4.00
C PRO A 101 11.21 5.64 2.48
N VAL A 102 11.45 6.87 2.07
CA VAL A 102 11.35 7.27 0.67
C VAL A 102 12.25 6.43 -0.23
N GLY A 103 13.40 6.04 0.27
CA GLY A 103 14.34 5.27 -0.51
C GLY A 103 13.84 3.92 -0.96
N LYS A 104 12.72 3.45 -0.41
CA LYS A 104 12.14 2.18 -0.80
C LYS A 104 11.14 2.31 -1.93
N VAL A 105 10.86 3.52 -2.33
CA VAL A 105 9.91 3.78 -3.41
C VAL A 105 10.70 3.93 -4.69
N THR A 106 10.44 3.10 -5.63
CA THR A 106 11.15 3.17 -6.89
C THR A 106 10.26 2.89 -8.07
#